data_6fe7395914cbde0a02ca88425dbf8ce7
#
_entry.id   6fe7395914cbde0a02ca88425dbf8ce7
#
_cell.length_a   1.000
_cell.length_b   1.000
_cell.length_c   1.000
_cell.angle_alpha   90.00
_cell.angle_beta   90.00
_cell.angle_gamma   90.00
#
_symmetry.space_group_name_H-M   'P 1'
#
loop_
_entity.id
_entity.type
_entity.pdbx_description
1 polymer ?
#
loop_
_entity_poly.entity_id
_entity_poly.type
_entity_poly.pdbx_seq_one_letter_code
_entity_poly.pdbx_strand_id
1 'polypeptide(L)'
;MILGAAKRCFARHGYTGTTTKSVAAAAAISEALLFKHFPSKAALYAEILSDECEADPALMELLEREPSTAALVELIRGMVQHFLHIADGPDQEEAQRLRLMATSHLDDGEFARLLYAKIEKLIGAVFVASLERAVASGDARPFSGDPLNLFWFAHHTLMTAALTRLPAAPCLAYGKANDLERQLCEFLLRGIGLNDAAIASHLSHELAPGAGKTAIAESA
;
A
#
# COMPACT_ATOMS: atom_id res chain seq x y z
N MET A 1 -14.41 -16.73 9.65
CA MET A 1 -14.08 -18.17 9.53
C MET A 1 -13.51 -18.51 8.15
N ILE A 2 -14.13 -18.16 7.02
CA ILE A 2 -13.61 -18.42 5.66
C ILE A 2 -12.28 -17.70 5.41
N LEU A 3 -12.21 -16.39 5.66
CA LEU A 3 -10.99 -15.58 5.44
C LEU A 3 -9.79 -16.11 6.23
N GLY A 4 -9.97 -16.51 7.49
CA GLY A 4 -8.89 -17.09 8.29
C GLY A 4 -8.37 -18.44 7.75
N ALA A 5 -9.26 -19.28 7.19
CA ALA A 5 -8.85 -20.51 6.51
C ALA A 5 -8.10 -20.20 5.20
N ALA A 6 -8.59 -19.23 4.44
CA ALA A 6 -7.99 -18.79 3.20
C ALA A 6 -6.59 -18.16 3.45
N LYS A 7 -6.44 -17.26 4.44
CA LYS A 7 -5.15 -16.71 4.85
C LYS A 7 -4.11 -17.80 5.10
N ARG A 8 -4.47 -18.84 5.89
CA ARG A 8 -3.57 -19.98 6.15
C ARG A 8 -3.21 -20.77 4.89
N CYS A 9 -4.17 -20.97 3.98
CA CYS A 9 -3.90 -21.66 2.72
C CYS A 9 -2.96 -20.87 1.81
N PHE A 10 -3.22 -19.57 1.67
CA PHE A 10 -2.36 -18.69 0.85
C PHE A 10 -0.97 -18.52 1.44
N ALA A 11 -0.86 -18.33 2.76
CA ALA A 11 0.44 -18.26 3.43
C ALA A 11 1.28 -19.52 3.23
N ARG A 12 0.63 -20.70 3.22
CA ARG A 12 1.32 -21.99 3.11
C ARG A 12 1.68 -22.37 1.67
N HIS A 13 0.84 -22.05 0.71
CA HIS A 13 0.93 -22.57 -0.66
C HIS A 13 1.09 -21.47 -1.72
N GLY A 14 1.08 -20.20 -1.32
CA GLY A 14 1.04 -19.05 -2.22
C GLY A 14 -0.28 -18.93 -2.96
N TYR A 15 -0.43 -17.87 -3.76
CA TYR A 15 -1.64 -17.67 -4.55
C TYR A 15 -1.84 -18.78 -5.58
N THR A 16 -0.80 -19.11 -6.37
CA THR A 16 -0.90 -20.11 -7.44
C THR A 16 -1.16 -21.52 -6.92
N GLY A 17 -0.52 -21.89 -5.80
CA GLY A 17 -0.66 -23.23 -5.20
C GLY A 17 -1.95 -23.43 -4.39
N THR A 18 -2.69 -22.36 -4.07
CA THR A 18 -3.96 -22.44 -3.35
C THR A 18 -5.13 -22.61 -4.33
N THR A 19 -6.00 -23.58 -4.06
CA THR A 19 -7.24 -23.80 -4.82
C THR A 19 -8.45 -23.45 -3.98
N THR A 20 -9.57 -23.06 -4.61
CA THR A 20 -10.86 -22.82 -3.93
C THR A 20 -11.33 -24.05 -3.18
N LYS A 21 -11.08 -25.24 -3.75
CA LYS A 21 -11.38 -26.52 -3.11
C LYS A 21 -10.58 -26.72 -1.81
N SER A 22 -9.28 -26.39 -1.81
CA SER A 22 -8.44 -26.50 -0.60
C SER A 22 -8.88 -25.53 0.49
N VAL A 23 -9.30 -24.31 0.11
CA VAL A 23 -9.83 -23.32 1.04
C VAL A 23 -11.18 -23.77 1.63
N ALA A 24 -12.09 -24.25 0.79
CA ALA A 24 -13.39 -24.76 1.25
C ALA A 24 -13.23 -25.92 2.25
N ALA A 25 -12.34 -26.87 1.95
CA ALA A 25 -11.99 -27.95 2.86
C ALA A 25 -11.40 -27.44 4.20
N ALA A 26 -10.47 -26.49 4.15
CA ALA A 26 -9.87 -25.90 5.36
C ALA A 26 -10.87 -25.07 6.19
N ALA A 27 -11.90 -24.52 5.55
CA ALA A 27 -12.98 -23.79 6.20
C ALA A 27 -14.15 -24.70 6.67
N ALA A 28 -14.07 -26.01 6.40
CA ALA A 28 -15.13 -27.00 6.65
C ALA A 28 -16.48 -26.62 6.02
N ILE A 29 -16.46 -26.12 4.77
CA ILE A 29 -17.65 -25.76 3.98
C ILE A 29 -17.60 -26.41 2.60
N SER A 30 -18.71 -26.36 1.87
CA SER A 30 -18.71 -26.76 0.47
C SER A 30 -18.09 -25.67 -0.42
N GLU A 31 -17.48 -26.06 -1.54
CA GLU A 31 -16.97 -25.11 -2.53
C GLU A 31 -18.09 -24.23 -3.12
N ALA A 32 -19.32 -24.79 -3.26
CA ALA A 32 -20.48 -24.01 -3.68
C ALA A 32 -20.84 -22.90 -2.68
N LEU A 33 -20.70 -23.14 -1.38
CA LEU A 33 -20.90 -22.11 -0.36
C LEU A 33 -19.79 -21.07 -0.39
N LEU A 34 -18.54 -21.48 -0.64
CA LEU A 34 -17.42 -20.55 -0.83
C LEU A 34 -17.70 -19.60 -1.99
N PHE A 35 -18.10 -20.12 -3.16
CA PHE A 35 -18.42 -19.31 -4.35
C PHE A 35 -19.63 -18.39 -4.16
N LYS A 36 -20.55 -18.73 -3.26
CA LYS A 36 -21.65 -17.82 -2.90
C LYS A 36 -21.15 -16.55 -2.20
N HIS A 37 -20.07 -16.64 -1.43
CA HIS A 37 -19.46 -15.51 -0.73
C HIS A 37 -18.38 -14.80 -1.56
N PHE A 38 -17.59 -15.58 -2.30
CA PHE A 38 -16.45 -15.08 -3.08
C PHE A 38 -16.50 -15.71 -4.47
N PRO A 39 -16.90 -14.96 -5.51
CA PRO A 39 -17.17 -15.51 -6.85
C PRO A 39 -15.91 -16.05 -7.54
N SER A 40 -14.71 -15.67 -7.06
CA SER A 40 -13.44 -16.15 -7.59
C SER A 40 -12.37 -16.25 -6.51
N LYS A 41 -11.27 -16.94 -6.80
CA LYS A 41 -10.08 -16.96 -5.95
C LYS A 41 -9.46 -15.56 -5.83
N ALA A 42 -9.51 -14.77 -6.91
CA ALA A 42 -9.06 -13.40 -6.92
C ALA A 42 -9.88 -12.52 -5.96
N ALA A 43 -11.21 -12.65 -5.97
CA ALA A 43 -12.09 -11.94 -5.05
C ALA A 43 -11.81 -12.28 -3.58
N LEU A 44 -11.61 -13.57 -3.29
CA LEU A 44 -11.26 -14.03 -1.94
C LEU A 44 -9.93 -13.46 -1.46
N TYR A 45 -8.91 -13.43 -2.34
CA TYR A 45 -7.58 -12.91 -2.00
C TYR A 45 -7.58 -11.39 -1.86
N ALA A 46 -8.31 -10.68 -2.73
CA ALA A 46 -8.48 -9.23 -2.61
C ALA A 46 -9.19 -8.83 -1.30
N GLU A 47 -10.17 -9.66 -0.84
CA GLU A 47 -10.82 -9.45 0.46
C GLU A 47 -9.84 -9.60 1.63
N ILE A 48 -8.96 -10.61 1.58
CA ILE A 48 -7.93 -10.81 2.61
C ILE A 48 -7.02 -9.59 2.71
N LEU A 49 -6.56 -9.04 1.59
CA LEU A 49 -5.68 -7.87 1.58
C LEU A 49 -6.38 -6.60 2.06
N SER A 50 -7.67 -6.42 1.72
CA SER A 50 -8.48 -5.33 2.27
C SER A 50 -8.60 -5.41 3.79
N ASP A 51 -8.91 -6.60 4.30
CA ASP A 51 -9.04 -6.91 5.73
C ASP A 51 -7.71 -6.63 6.49
N GLU A 52 -6.56 -6.88 5.85
CA GLU A 52 -5.24 -6.56 6.41
C GLU A 52 -4.95 -5.05 6.43
N CYS A 53 -5.32 -4.32 5.39
CA CYS A 53 -5.22 -2.86 5.39
C CYS A 53 -6.13 -2.22 6.45
N GLU A 54 -7.37 -2.71 6.58
CA GLU A 54 -8.31 -2.24 7.61
C GLU A 54 -7.87 -2.60 9.04
N ALA A 55 -7.04 -3.62 9.18
CA ALA A 55 -6.47 -4.02 10.47
C ALA A 55 -5.15 -3.30 10.83
N ASP A 56 -4.61 -2.46 9.94
CA ASP A 56 -3.41 -1.65 10.21
C ASP A 56 -3.76 -0.42 11.05
N PRO A 57 -3.38 -0.38 12.35
CA PRO A 57 -3.75 0.73 13.22
C PRO A 57 -3.17 2.07 12.77
N ALA A 58 -1.96 2.08 12.18
CA ALA A 58 -1.30 3.31 11.75
C ALA A 58 -2.00 3.90 10.53
N LEU A 59 -2.40 3.06 9.58
CA LEU A 59 -3.20 3.49 8.44
C LEU A 59 -4.56 3.99 8.90
N MET A 60 -5.27 3.26 9.77
CA MET A 60 -6.60 3.66 10.24
C MET A 60 -6.54 4.97 11.03
N GLU A 61 -5.57 5.16 11.92
CA GLU A 61 -5.36 6.43 12.62
C GLU A 61 -5.14 7.59 11.63
N LEU A 62 -4.35 7.38 10.59
CA LEU A 62 -4.10 8.38 9.55
C LEU A 62 -5.38 8.73 8.78
N LEU A 63 -6.21 7.74 8.46
CA LEU A 63 -7.46 7.94 7.73
C LEU A 63 -8.56 8.62 8.56
N GLU A 64 -8.47 8.54 9.90
CA GLU A 64 -9.39 9.24 10.83
C GLU A 64 -8.99 10.69 11.11
N ARG A 65 -7.76 11.10 10.71
CA ARG A 65 -7.32 12.49 10.90
C ARG A 65 -8.08 13.45 10.01
N GLU A 66 -8.18 14.70 10.50
CA GLU A 66 -8.72 15.80 9.70
C GLU A 66 -7.90 16.00 8.41
N PRO A 67 -8.55 16.09 7.23
CA PRO A 67 -7.88 16.32 5.96
C PRO A 67 -7.03 17.60 5.99
N SER A 68 -5.75 17.47 5.59
CA SER A 68 -4.78 18.57 5.64
C SER A 68 -3.59 18.28 4.72
N THR A 69 -2.75 19.29 4.48
CA THR A 69 -1.46 19.10 3.78
C THR A 69 -0.58 18.07 4.51
N ALA A 70 -0.57 18.09 5.84
CA ALA A 70 0.19 17.11 6.63
C ALA A 70 -0.33 15.68 6.40
N ALA A 71 -1.65 15.45 6.46
CA ALA A 71 -2.26 14.15 6.20
C ALA A 71 -1.94 13.65 4.77
N LEU A 72 -1.97 14.55 3.77
CA LEU A 72 -1.59 14.21 2.40
C LEU A 72 -0.13 13.75 2.30
N VAL A 73 0.78 14.47 2.95
CA VAL A 73 2.21 14.14 2.96
C VAL A 73 2.44 12.79 3.66
N GLU A 74 1.78 12.55 4.77
CA GLU A 74 1.88 11.28 5.50
C GLU A 74 1.31 10.09 4.71
N LEU A 75 0.21 10.25 4.00
CA LEU A 75 -0.32 9.22 3.08
C LEU A 75 0.70 8.85 2.01
N ILE A 76 1.30 9.83 1.36
CA ILE A 76 2.32 9.58 0.32
C ILE A 76 3.56 8.94 0.93
N ARG A 77 4.01 9.42 2.09
CA ARG A 77 5.18 8.85 2.77
C ARG A 77 4.94 7.40 3.20
N GLY A 78 3.79 7.11 3.81
CA GLY A 78 3.42 5.74 4.19
C GLY A 78 3.39 4.81 2.97
N MET A 79 2.87 5.28 1.84
CA MET A 79 2.87 4.52 0.60
C MET A 79 4.31 4.29 0.07
N VAL A 80 5.19 5.30 0.12
CA VAL A 80 6.61 5.15 -0.25
C VAL A 80 7.29 4.11 0.63
N GLN A 81 7.12 4.20 1.95
CA GLN A 81 7.70 3.26 2.91
C GLN A 81 7.20 1.84 2.67
N HIS A 82 5.89 1.67 2.48
CA HIS A 82 5.31 0.36 2.16
C HIS A 82 5.97 -0.28 0.94
N PHE A 83 6.04 0.42 -0.20
CA PHE A 83 6.62 -0.13 -1.41
C PHE A 83 8.15 -0.36 -1.33
N LEU A 84 8.88 0.48 -0.61
CA LEU A 84 10.30 0.28 -0.38
C LEU A 84 10.56 -0.93 0.53
N HIS A 85 9.71 -1.11 1.57
CA HIS A 85 9.84 -2.25 2.50
C HIS A 85 9.59 -3.60 1.81
N ILE A 86 8.64 -3.68 0.89
CA ILE A 86 8.40 -4.87 0.07
C ILE A 86 9.68 -5.36 -0.62
N ALA A 87 10.49 -4.43 -1.11
CA ALA A 87 11.70 -4.75 -1.85
C ALA A 87 12.90 -5.11 -0.96
N ASP A 88 12.95 -4.60 0.28
CA ASP A 88 14.07 -4.79 1.21
C ASP A 88 13.78 -5.85 2.28
N GLY A 89 12.52 -6.22 2.45
CA GLY A 89 12.09 -7.16 3.48
C GLY A 89 12.37 -8.63 3.15
N PRO A 90 12.56 -9.46 4.17
CA PRO A 90 12.63 -10.92 4.00
C PRO A 90 11.25 -11.52 3.68
N ASP A 91 10.20 -10.70 3.64
CA ASP A 91 8.83 -11.15 3.48
C ASP A 91 8.52 -11.55 2.05
N GLN A 92 8.60 -12.86 1.81
CA GLN A 92 8.27 -13.44 0.52
C GLN A 92 6.79 -13.26 0.16
N GLU A 93 5.91 -13.06 1.13
CA GLU A 93 4.48 -12.93 0.89
C GLU A 93 4.15 -11.61 0.20
N GLU A 94 4.68 -10.48 0.67
CA GLU A 94 4.49 -9.19 0.02
C GLU A 94 5.11 -9.12 -1.38
N ALA A 95 6.31 -9.70 -1.54
CA ALA A 95 6.93 -9.84 -2.85
C ALA A 95 6.08 -10.69 -3.82
N GLN A 96 5.41 -11.74 -3.31
CA GLN A 96 4.47 -12.54 -4.10
C GLN A 96 3.21 -11.75 -4.47
N ARG A 97 2.69 -10.92 -3.57
CA ARG A 97 1.54 -10.02 -3.84
C ARG A 97 1.87 -9.05 -4.98
N LEU A 98 3.05 -8.44 -4.93
CA LEU A 98 3.47 -7.49 -5.96
C LEU A 98 3.65 -8.18 -7.33
N ARG A 99 4.19 -9.41 -7.35
CA ARG A 99 4.25 -10.23 -8.57
C ARG A 99 2.85 -10.57 -9.10
N LEU A 100 1.92 -10.92 -8.20
CA LEU A 100 0.54 -11.21 -8.58
C LEU A 100 -0.14 -9.98 -9.17
N MET A 101 0.08 -8.80 -8.60
CA MET A 101 -0.41 -7.54 -9.18
C MET A 101 0.13 -7.33 -10.59
N ALA A 102 1.43 -7.45 -10.78
CA ALA A 102 2.04 -7.31 -12.10
C ALA A 102 1.49 -8.34 -13.10
N THR A 103 1.36 -9.59 -12.69
CA THR A 103 0.78 -10.65 -13.52
C THR A 103 -0.68 -10.34 -13.88
N SER A 104 -1.47 -9.91 -12.90
CA SER A 104 -2.88 -9.55 -13.16
C SER A 104 -3.02 -8.43 -14.17
N HIS A 105 -2.12 -7.43 -14.17
CA HIS A 105 -2.15 -6.37 -15.19
C HIS A 105 -1.85 -6.88 -16.61
N LEU A 106 -1.07 -7.96 -16.73
CA LEU A 106 -0.70 -8.55 -18.01
C LEU A 106 -1.73 -9.57 -18.52
N ASP A 107 -2.57 -10.09 -17.61
CA ASP A 107 -3.58 -11.11 -17.91
C ASP A 107 -4.99 -10.46 -18.04
N ASP A 108 -5.91 -10.85 -17.19
CA ASP A 108 -7.32 -10.41 -17.24
C ASP A 108 -7.64 -9.18 -16.38
N GLY A 109 -6.73 -8.77 -15.54
CA GLY A 109 -6.87 -7.63 -14.63
C GLY A 109 -7.85 -7.86 -13.46
N GLU A 110 -8.41 -9.06 -13.28
CA GLU A 110 -9.44 -9.30 -12.28
C GLU A 110 -8.95 -8.94 -10.86
N PHE A 111 -7.83 -9.50 -10.45
CA PHE A 111 -7.29 -9.26 -9.11
C PHE A 111 -6.92 -7.79 -8.90
N ALA A 112 -6.22 -7.18 -9.87
CA ALA A 112 -5.82 -5.77 -9.80
C ALA A 112 -7.05 -4.85 -9.66
N ARG A 113 -8.07 -5.05 -10.49
CA ARG A 113 -9.31 -4.27 -10.47
C ARG A 113 -10.03 -4.37 -9.13
N LEU A 114 -10.14 -5.58 -8.57
CA LEU A 114 -10.80 -5.82 -7.29
C LEU A 114 -10.05 -5.16 -6.13
N LEU A 115 -8.71 -5.30 -6.10
CA LEU A 115 -7.90 -4.70 -5.05
C LEU A 115 -7.90 -3.17 -5.15
N TYR A 116 -7.76 -2.60 -6.35
CA TYR A 116 -7.80 -1.15 -6.54
C TYR A 116 -9.13 -0.54 -6.12
N ALA A 117 -10.25 -1.17 -6.43
CA ALA A 117 -11.56 -0.69 -5.98
C ALA A 117 -11.67 -0.66 -4.44
N LYS A 118 -11.03 -1.60 -3.73
CA LYS A 118 -11.00 -1.60 -2.27
C LYS A 118 -10.08 -0.52 -1.70
N ILE A 119 -8.89 -0.36 -2.26
CA ILE A 119 -7.95 0.71 -1.87
C ILE A 119 -8.59 2.09 -2.08
N GLU A 120 -9.24 2.30 -3.24
CA GLU A 120 -9.93 3.55 -3.53
C GLU A 120 -11.04 3.84 -2.53
N LYS A 121 -11.85 2.84 -2.20
CA LYS A 121 -12.91 2.97 -1.19
C LYS A 121 -12.35 3.33 0.19
N LEU A 122 -11.19 2.79 0.55
CA LEU A 122 -10.57 3.02 1.86
C LEU A 122 -9.89 4.39 1.95
N ILE A 123 -9.08 4.75 0.95
CA ILE A 123 -8.15 5.89 1.02
C ILE A 123 -8.64 7.10 0.20
N GLY A 124 -9.41 6.85 -0.87
CA GLY A 124 -9.69 7.85 -1.89
C GLY A 124 -10.31 9.14 -1.35
N ALA A 125 -11.31 9.03 -0.46
CA ALA A 125 -11.98 10.20 0.11
C ALA A 125 -11.03 11.09 0.93
N VAL A 126 -10.18 10.48 1.76
CA VAL A 126 -9.21 11.20 2.61
C VAL A 126 -8.12 11.84 1.75
N PHE A 127 -7.64 11.16 0.72
CA PHE A 127 -6.68 11.71 -0.23
C PHE A 127 -7.22 12.95 -0.94
N VAL A 128 -8.43 12.85 -1.52
CA VAL A 128 -9.06 13.96 -2.25
C VAL A 128 -9.30 15.15 -1.32
N ALA A 129 -9.91 14.94 -0.16
CA ALA A 129 -10.16 15.99 0.81
C ALA A 129 -8.87 16.66 1.31
N SER A 130 -7.79 15.89 1.54
CA SER A 130 -6.48 16.43 1.94
C SER A 130 -5.82 17.25 0.83
N LEU A 131 -5.94 16.82 -0.43
CA LEU A 131 -5.47 17.59 -1.57
C LEU A 131 -6.23 18.91 -1.73
N GLU A 132 -7.57 18.90 -1.58
CA GLU A 132 -8.38 20.11 -1.63
C GLU A 132 -7.98 21.09 -0.53
N ARG A 133 -7.69 20.62 0.67
CA ARG A 133 -7.17 21.45 1.77
C ARG A 133 -5.81 22.04 1.46
N ALA A 134 -4.90 21.23 0.88
CA ALA A 134 -3.58 21.73 0.46
C ALA A 134 -3.68 22.81 -0.63
N VAL A 135 -4.64 22.68 -1.55
CA VAL A 135 -4.91 23.74 -2.54
C VAL A 135 -5.48 24.98 -1.89
N ALA A 136 -6.44 24.83 -0.97
CA ALA A 136 -7.08 25.96 -0.27
C ALA A 136 -6.10 26.73 0.62
N SER A 137 -5.11 26.06 1.23
CA SER A 137 -4.04 26.70 2.01
C SER A 137 -2.93 27.32 1.16
N GLY A 138 -2.92 27.09 -0.15
CA GLY A 138 -1.85 27.55 -1.05
C GLY A 138 -0.60 26.66 -1.05
N ASP A 139 -0.65 25.50 -0.40
CA ASP A 139 0.43 24.52 -0.33
C ASP A 139 0.53 23.68 -1.62
N ALA A 140 -0.56 23.55 -2.37
CA ALA A 140 -0.61 22.84 -3.64
C ALA A 140 -1.27 23.66 -4.75
N ARG A 141 -0.87 23.35 -5.99
CA ARG A 141 -1.51 23.93 -7.18
C ARG A 141 -2.82 23.19 -7.49
N PRO A 142 -3.87 23.90 -7.97
CA PRO A 142 -5.07 23.23 -8.48
C PRO A 142 -4.75 22.24 -9.59
N PHE A 143 -5.45 21.12 -9.59
CA PHE A 143 -5.38 20.10 -10.64
C PHE A 143 -6.68 20.10 -11.44
N SER A 144 -6.58 20.04 -12.77
CA SER A 144 -7.73 20.14 -13.67
C SER A 144 -8.40 18.80 -14.04
N GLY A 145 -7.86 17.69 -13.55
CA GLY A 145 -8.38 16.35 -13.80
C GLY A 145 -9.05 15.74 -12.58
N ASP A 146 -9.34 14.45 -12.63
CA ASP A 146 -9.78 13.68 -11.48
C ASP A 146 -8.62 13.59 -10.46
N PRO A 147 -8.80 14.09 -9.22
CA PRO A 147 -7.77 14.05 -8.19
C PRO A 147 -7.25 12.65 -7.88
N LEU A 148 -8.09 11.62 -7.99
CA LEU A 148 -7.70 10.22 -7.78
C LEU A 148 -6.65 9.74 -8.77
N ASN A 149 -6.57 10.32 -9.96
CA ASN A 149 -5.49 10.01 -10.90
C ASN A 149 -4.11 10.32 -10.33
N LEU A 150 -3.98 11.37 -9.51
CA LEU A 150 -2.70 11.72 -8.87
C LEU A 150 -2.28 10.66 -7.85
N PHE A 151 -3.24 10.12 -7.09
CA PHE A 151 -3.00 8.99 -6.21
C PHE A 151 -2.53 7.76 -6.98
N TRP A 152 -3.23 7.40 -8.05
CA TRP A 152 -2.88 6.23 -8.86
C TRP A 152 -1.55 6.41 -9.61
N PHE A 153 -1.22 7.60 -10.07
CA PHE A 153 0.10 7.87 -10.68
C PHE A 153 1.22 7.67 -9.67
N ALA A 154 1.04 8.14 -8.43
CA ALA A 154 2.00 7.91 -7.36
C ALA A 154 2.13 6.41 -7.04
N HIS A 155 1.01 5.71 -6.86
CA HIS A 155 0.97 4.28 -6.59
C HIS A 155 1.66 3.45 -7.69
N HIS A 156 1.35 3.67 -8.96
CA HIS A 156 1.94 2.93 -10.07
C HIS A 156 3.42 3.21 -10.24
N THR A 157 3.86 4.45 -9.99
CA THR A 157 5.29 4.80 -9.96
C THR A 157 6.04 3.99 -8.91
N LEU A 158 5.50 3.90 -7.69
CA LEU A 158 6.09 3.15 -6.59
C LEU A 158 6.05 1.65 -6.84
N MET A 159 4.93 1.13 -7.33
CA MET A 159 4.81 -0.28 -7.71
C MET A 159 5.88 -0.67 -8.74
N THR A 160 6.09 0.16 -9.77
CA THR A 160 7.12 -0.10 -10.78
C THR A 160 8.52 -0.05 -10.17
N ALA A 161 8.82 0.94 -9.31
CA ALA A 161 10.10 1.02 -8.62
C ALA A 161 10.36 -0.22 -7.74
N ALA A 162 9.35 -0.70 -7.02
CA ALA A 162 9.45 -1.91 -6.21
C ALA A 162 9.67 -3.17 -7.07
N LEU A 163 8.95 -3.30 -8.20
CA LEU A 163 9.11 -4.42 -9.13
C LEU A 163 10.55 -4.57 -9.64
N THR A 164 11.25 -3.46 -9.90
CA THR A 164 12.66 -3.51 -10.38
C THR A 164 13.62 -4.08 -9.33
N ARG A 165 13.23 -4.10 -8.06
CA ARG A 165 14.04 -4.55 -6.91
C ARG A 165 13.73 -5.98 -6.47
N LEU A 166 12.65 -6.60 -6.97
CA LEU A 166 12.26 -7.97 -6.58
C LEU A 166 13.22 -9.09 -7.00
N PRO A 167 13.95 -9.02 -8.14
CA PRO A 167 14.98 -10.01 -8.45
C PRO A 167 16.14 -9.96 -7.46
N ALA A 168 16.78 -11.11 -7.21
CA ALA A 168 17.98 -11.19 -6.34
C ALA A 168 19.12 -10.25 -6.81
N ALA A 169 19.21 -10.00 -8.13
CA ALA A 169 19.99 -8.92 -8.69
C ALA A 169 18.99 -7.89 -9.25
N PRO A 170 18.86 -6.71 -8.63
CA PRO A 170 17.91 -5.71 -9.08
C PRO A 170 18.11 -5.33 -10.56
N CYS A 171 17.00 -5.18 -11.30
CA CYS A 171 17.07 -4.75 -12.71
C CYS A 171 17.61 -3.33 -12.85
N LEU A 172 17.40 -2.50 -11.81
CA LEU A 172 17.91 -1.15 -11.71
C LEU A 172 18.32 -0.87 -10.26
N ALA A 173 19.57 -0.50 -10.05
CA ALA A 173 20.06 -0.05 -8.75
C ALA A 173 19.76 1.43 -8.56
N TYR A 174 18.74 1.74 -7.78
CA TYR A 174 18.57 3.10 -7.24
C TYR A 174 19.68 3.38 -6.20
N GLY A 175 19.95 4.66 -5.93
CA GLY A 175 20.95 5.08 -4.95
C GLY A 175 20.72 4.52 -3.54
N LYS A 176 21.41 5.05 -2.54
CA LYS A 176 21.30 4.58 -1.15
C LYS A 176 19.84 4.65 -0.64
N ALA A 177 19.40 3.63 0.11
CA ALA A 177 18.01 3.48 0.55
C ALA A 177 17.45 4.71 1.30
N ASN A 178 18.23 5.30 2.23
CA ASN A 178 17.80 6.48 3.00
C ASN A 178 17.57 7.72 2.11
N ASP A 179 18.34 7.87 1.02
CA ASP A 179 18.13 8.94 0.07
C ASP A 179 16.95 8.67 -0.86
N LEU A 180 16.69 7.39 -1.16
CA LEU A 180 15.64 6.99 -2.10
C LEU A 180 14.25 7.29 -1.53
N GLU A 181 13.98 7.00 -0.26
CA GLU A 181 12.69 7.32 0.38
C GLU A 181 12.39 8.82 0.26
N ARG A 182 13.33 9.66 0.67
CA ARG A 182 13.18 11.13 0.59
C ARG A 182 12.99 11.60 -0.86
N GLN A 183 13.80 11.09 -1.79
CA GLN A 183 13.71 11.47 -3.21
C GLN A 183 12.37 11.07 -3.83
N LEU A 184 11.84 9.87 -3.51
CA LEU A 184 10.53 9.43 -3.97
C LEU A 184 9.41 10.28 -3.37
N CYS A 185 9.44 10.56 -2.06
CA CYS A 185 8.49 11.46 -1.43
C CYS A 185 8.47 12.83 -2.10
N GLU A 186 9.64 13.48 -2.25
CA GLU A 186 9.75 14.79 -2.90
C GLU A 186 9.26 14.76 -4.35
N PHE A 187 9.63 13.73 -5.12
CA PHE A 187 9.21 13.58 -6.51
C PHE A 187 7.70 13.45 -6.64
N LEU A 188 7.09 12.57 -5.83
CA LEU A 188 5.66 12.32 -5.88
C LEU A 188 4.84 13.51 -5.37
N LEU A 189 5.26 14.16 -4.29
CA LEU A 189 4.58 15.33 -3.74
C LEU A 189 4.61 16.51 -4.72
N ARG A 190 5.75 16.75 -5.41
CA ARG A 190 5.82 17.73 -6.52
C ARG A 190 4.90 17.33 -7.68
N GLY A 191 4.86 16.03 -8.02
CA GLY A 191 3.96 15.49 -9.05
C GLY A 191 2.48 15.69 -8.73
N ILE A 192 2.10 15.57 -7.45
CA ILE A 192 0.76 15.85 -6.95
C ILE A 192 0.45 17.36 -6.98
N GLY A 193 1.47 18.22 -6.98
CA GLY A 193 1.33 19.65 -7.11
C GLY A 193 1.72 20.46 -5.88
N LEU A 194 2.28 19.84 -4.82
CA LEU A 194 2.75 20.58 -3.65
C LEU A 194 3.93 21.48 -4.04
N ASN A 195 4.00 22.65 -3.41
CA ASN A 195 5.13 23.55 -3.55
C ASN A 195 6.30 23.14 -2.64
N ASP A 196 7.52 23.61 -2.96
CA ASP A 196 8.73 23.21 -2.24
C ASP A 196 8.73 23.64 -0.77
N ALA A 197 8.05 24.75 -0.42
CA ALA A 197 7.96 25.20 0.96
C ALA A 197 7.10 24.25 1.81
N ALA A 198 5.94 23.82 1.30
CA ALA A 198 5.08 22.84 1.94
C ALA A 198 5.79 21.48 2.08
N ILE A 199 6.48 21.03 1.03
CA ILE A 199 7.25 19.78 1.06
C ILE A 199 8.34 19.87 2.15
N ALA A 200 9.15 20.93 2.16
CA ALA A 200 10.20 21.11 3.15
C ALA A 200 9.63 21.17 4.58
N SER A 201 8.53 21.92 4.79
CA SER A 201 7.89 22.05 6.10
C SER A 201 7.43 20.70 6.67
N HIS A 202 6.81 19.86 5.86
CA HIS A 202 6.19 18.62 6.33
C HIS A 202 7.14 17.41 6.31
N LEU A 203 8.12 17.35 5.37
CA LEU A 203 9.10 16.25 5.37
C LEU A 203 10.25 16.44 6.36
N SER A 204 10.63 17.70 6.69
CA SER A 204 11.76 17.96 7.59
C SER A 204 11.47 17.74 9.06
N HIS A 205 10.21 17.79 9.49
CA HIS A 205 9.81 17.69 10.90
C HIS A 205 10.02 16.30 11.51
N GLU A 206 10.22 15.24 10.72
CA GLU A 206 10.28 13.86 11.21
C GLU A 206 11.57 13.10 10.90
N LEU A 207 12.55 13.75 10.28
CA LEU A 207 13.90 13.20 10.12
C LEU A 207 14.79 13.39 11.39
N ALA A 208 14.20 13.84 12.50
CA ALA A 208 14.90 13.86 13.79
C ALA A 208 15.04 12.39 14.28
N PRO A 209 16.26 11.93 14.62
CA PRO A 209 16.49 10.55 15.01
C PRO A 209 15.73 10.23 16.29
N GLY A 210 14.77 9.30 16.19
CA GLY A 210 14.17 8.47 17.21
C GLY A 210 14.29 8.84 18.68
N ALA A 211 13.32 9.58 19.20
CA ALA A 211 12.96 9.48 20.60
C ALA A 211 12.00 8.29 20.77
N GLY A 212 12.52 7.09 21.02
CA GLY A 212 11.65 5.94 21.25
C GLY A 212 12.34 4.59 21.37
N LYS A 213 13.53 4.53 21.99
CA LYS A 213 14.01 3.29 22.65
C LYS A 213 14.51 3.63 24.03
N THR A 214 13.57 3.77 24.95
CA THR A 214 13.89 3.78 26.39
C THR A 214 14.29 2.36 26.77
N ALA A 215 15.50 2.25 27.26
CA ALA A 215 16.10 1.07 27.83
C ALA A 215 15.16 0.37 28.81
N ILE A 216 14.97 -0.93 28.62
CA ILE A 216 14.62 -1.82 29.72
C ILE A 216 15.99 -2.22 30.33
N ALA A 217 16.24 -1.66 31.50
CA ALA A 217 17.42 -1.93 32.30
C ALA A 217 17.49 -3.38 32.69
N GLU A 218 18.72 -3.91 32.59
CA GLU A 218 19.20 -5.03 33.39
C GLU A 218 18.95 -4.76 34.88
N SER A 219 18.35 -5.70 35.53
CA SER A 219 18.62 -5.92 36.97
C SER A 219 18.33 -7.36 37.36
N ALA A 220 19.43 -8.01 37.75
CA ALA A 220 19.60 -9.14 38.66
C ALA A 220 18.92 -10.47 38.34
#